data_5881b87fa7377198e1e4d8547de5a9d0
#
_entry.id   5881b87fa7377198e1e4d8547de5a9d0
#
_cell.length_a   1.000
_cell.length_b   1.000
_cell.length_c   1.000
_cell.angle_alpha   90.00
_cell.angle_beta   90.00
_cell.angle_gamma   90.00
#
_symmetry.space_group_name_H-M   'P 1'
#
loop_
_entity.id
_entity.type
_entity.pdbx_description
1 polymer ?
#
loop_
_entity_poly.entity_id
_entity_poly.type
_entity_poly.pdbx_seq_one_letter_code
_entity_poly.pdbx_strand_id
1 'polypeptide(L)'
;MKSIDPLLNRQFDRDNYHCVHLLIDAGKHLFDYDFSHCFLGLTGSLDDTLIPTKEGMGQGDLVARPRDGTIILMMTLDNRHHVGLYYCGRILHLSESGPRFETLRSIKRQYKKVRFYDVKNFSQ
;
A
#
# COMPACT_ATOMS: atom_id res chain seq x y z
N MET A 1 12.67 -14.74 -5.57
CA MET A 1 11.35 -14.20 -5.19
C MET A 1 11.08 -14.48 -3.73
N LYS A 2 10.76 -13.46 -2.96
CA LYS A 2 10.49 -13.66 -1.53
C LYS A 2 9.02 -13.99 -1.28
N SER A 3 8.78 -14.80 -0.26
CA SER A 3 7.42 -15.15 0.15
C SER A 3 6.75 -14.02 0.95
N ILE A 4 5.45 -13.87 0.79
CA ILE A 4 4.65 -12.97 1.63
C ILE A 4 4.26 -13.60 2.97
N ASP A 5 4.54 -14.88 3.18
CA ASP A 5 4.10 -15.61 4.38
C ASP A 5 4.44 -14.91 5.69
N PRO A 6 5.64 -14.32 5.89
CA PRO A 6 5.94 -13.61 7.13
C PRO A 6 5.05 -12.41 7.40
N LEU A 7 4.34 -11.91 6.38
CA LEU A 7 3.47 -10.74 6.50
C LEU A 7 2.02 -11.12 6.80
N LEU A 8 1.65 -12.39 6.63
CA LEU A 8 0.26 -12.82 6.73
C LEU A 8 -0.26 -12.95 8.16
N ASN A 9 0.62 -12.85 9.16
CA ASN A 9 0.23 -12.89 10.57
C ASN A 9 -0.06 -11.52 11.17
N ARG A 10 0.00 -10.46 10.36
CA ARG A 10 -0.30 -9.12 10.85
C ARG A 10 -1.78 -8.98 11.16
N GLN A 11 -2.09 -8.19 12.18
CA GLN A 11 -3.46 -7.95 12.59
C GLN A 11 -3.79 -6.47 12.46
N PHE A 12 -4.98 -6.19 11.94
CA PHE A 12 -5.43 -4.82 11.79
C PHE A 12 -5.70 -4.20 13.16
N ASP A 13 -5.13 -3.01 13.36
CA ASP A 13 -5.41 -2.14 14.49
C ASP A 13 -5.48 -0.71 13.96
N ARG A 14 -6.66 -0.12 14.01
CA ARG A 14 -6.92 1.19 13.41
C ARG A 14 -5.92 2.25 13.88
N ASP A 15 -5.49 2.19 15.12
CA ASP A 15 -4.63 3.22 15.70
C ASP A 15 -3.14 2.86 15.64
N ASN A 16 -2.80 1.58 15.56
CA ASN A 16 -1.42 1.14 15.69
C ASN A 16 -0.86 0.36 14.50
N TYR A 17 -1.72 -0.33 13.74
CA TYR A 17 -1.26 -1.12 12.61
C TYR A 17 -2.35 -1.23 11.53
N HIS A 18 -2.22 -0.44 10.47
CA HIS A 18 -3.20 -0.40 9.39
C HIS A 18 -2.51 -0.54 8.01
N CYS A 19 -3.21 -0.19 6.95
CA CYS A 19 -2.74 -0.45 5.59
C CYS A 19 -1.37 0.16 5.27
N VAL A 20 -1.08 1.34 5.79
CA VAL A 20 0.23 1.98 5.56
C VAL A 20 1.34 1.20 6.26
N HIS A 21 1.10 0.73 7.46
CA HIS A 21 2.09 -0.05 8.21
C HIS A 21 2.43 -1.36 7.50
N LEU A 22 1.42 -2.07 7.00
CA LEU A 22 1.69 -3.30 6.24
C LEU A 22 2.45 -3.01 4.95
N LEU A 23 2.10 -1.94 4.25
CA LEU A 23 2.80 -1.54 3.03
C LEU A 23 4.29 -1.30 3.31
N ILE A 24 4.60 -0.59 4.40
CA ILE A 24 5.99 -0.30 4.79
C ILE A 24 6.73 -1.58 5.15
N ASP A 25 6.12 -2.44 5.95
CA ASP A 25 6.73 -3.73 6.31
C ASP A 25 6.94 -4.61 5.09
N ALA A 26 5.98 -4.63 4.18
CA ALA A 26 6.10 -5.40 2.94
C ALA A 26 7.24 -4.86 2.07
N GLY A 27 7.37 -3.56 1.95
CA GLY A 27 8.46 -2.95 1.20
C GLY A 27 9.82 -3.35 1.74
N LYS A 28 9.98 -3.32 3.06
CA LYS A 28 11.24 -3.73 3.71
C LYS A 28 11.52 -5.21 3.50
N HIS A 29 10.52 -6.05 3.65
CA HIS A 29 10.67 -7.49 3.52
C HIS A 29 10.91 -7.93 2.06
N LEU A 30 10.09 -7.43 1.14
CA LEU A 30 10.10 -7.90 -0.25
C LEU A 30 11.17 -7.22 -1.10
N PHE A 31 11.45 -5.96 -0.84
CA PHE A 31 12.33 -5.14 -1.70
C PHE A 31 13.50 -4.51 -0.97
N ASP A 32 13.62 -4.73 0.33
CA ASP A 32 14.63 -4.06 1.15
C ASP A 32 14.57 -2.53 0.99
N TYR A 33 13.36 -1.99 0.93
CA TYR A 33 13.09 -0.59 0.67
C TYR A 33 12.09 -0.01 1.66
N ASP A 34 12.38 1.17 2.20
CA ASP A 34 11.52 1.85 3.16
C ASP A 34 10.64 2.88 2.45
N PHE A 35 9.33 2.58 2.34
CA PHE A 35 8.36 3.48 1.73
C PHE A 35 7.80 4.54 2.69
N SER A 36 8.27 4.61 3.94
CA SER A 36 7.67 5.49 4.95
C SER A 36 7.71 6.98 4.54
N HIS A 37 8.71 7.37 3.76
CA HIS A 37 8.82 8.76 3.29
C HIS A 37 7.69 9.21 2.36
N CYS A 38 6.89 8.27 1.86
CA CYS A 38 5.74 8.58 1.00
C CYS A 38 4.51 9.04 1.81
N PHE A 39 4.54 8.90 3.11
CA PHE A 39 3.37 9.15 3.95
C PHE A 39 3.71 10.10 5.10
N LEU A 40 2.86 11.12 5.30
CA LEU A 40 3.03 12.07 6.39
C LEU A 40 2.47 11.50 7.69
N GLY A 41 3.15 11.81 8.79
CA GLY A 41 2.58 11.58 10.11
C GLY A 41 2.28 10.14 10.42
N LEU A 42 3.23 9.25 10.14
CA LEU A 42 3.10 7.83 10.47
C LEU A 42 3.13 7.65 11.99
N THR A 43 2.13 8.21 12.65
CA THR A 43 2.00 8.19 14.11
C THR A 43 1.10 7.07 14.61
N GLY A 44 0.49 6.34 13.69
CA GLY A 44 -0.41 5.26 14.03
C GLY A 44 -1.85 5.50 13.63
N SER A 45 -2.34 6.72 13.67
CA SER A 45 -3.73 7.00 13.33
C SER A 45 -4.00 6.79 11.84
N LEU A 46 -5.02 5.98 11.53
CA LEU A 46 -5.41 5.68 10.17
C LEU A 46 -5.83 6.95 9.42
N ASP A 47 -6.61 7.80 10.07
CA ASP A 47 -7.16 8.99 9.42
C ASP A 47 -6.06 10.01 9.06
N ASP A 48 -5.00 10.05 9.86
CA ASP A 48 -3.89 10.98 9.64
C ASP A 48 -2.87 10.47 8.63
N THR A 49 -2.70 9.16 8.51
CA THR A 49 -1.61 8.58 7.71
C THR A 49 -2.05 8.03 6.37
N LEU A 50 -3.36 7.86 6.15
CA LEU A 50 -3.89 7.26 4.91
C LEU A 50 -3.70 8.12 3.68
N ILE A 51 -3.58 9.43 3.84
CA ILE A 51 -3.41 10.34 2.72
C ILE A 51 -1.92 10.51 2.47
N PRO A 52 -1.39 10.05 1.32
CA PRO A 52 -0.01 10.33 0.98
C PRO A 52 0.21 11.83 0.92
N THR A 53 1.32 12.31 1.47
CA THR A 53 1.58 13.73 1.47
C THR A 53 1.89 14.21 0.06
N LYS A 54 1.61 15.50 -0.18
CA LYS A 54 2.00 16.12 -1.43
C LYS A 54 3.51 16.01 -1.66
N GLU A 55 4.29 16.15 -0.60
CA GLU A 55 5.75 16.02 -0.67
C GLU A 55 6.17 14.58 -0.95
N GLY A 56 5.57 13.61 -0.26
CA GLY A 56 5.81 12.19 -0.50
C GLY A 56 5.43 11.78 -1.91
N MET A 57 4.27 12.24 -2.38
CA MET A 57 3.81 11.96 -3.74
C MET A 57 4.69 12.61 -4.80
N GLY A 58 5.35 13.73 -4.46
CA GLY A 58 6.32 14.37 -5.33
C GLY A 58 7.57 13.54 -5.59
N GLN A 59 7.76 12.45 -4.84
CA GLN A 59 8.89 11.52 -5.03
C GLN A 59 8.61 10.42 -6.03
N GLY A 60 7.53 10.51 -6.78
CA GLY A 60 7.19 9.50 -7.75
C GLY A 60 6.18 10.00 -8.77
N ASP A 61 5.69 9.10 -9.58
CA ASP A 61 4.79 9.40 -10.67
C ASP A 61 3.61 8.45 -10.69
N LEU A 62 2.44 8.99 -11.05
CA LEU A 62 1.29 8.16 -11.39
C LEU A 62 1.56 7.47 -12.73
N VAL A 63 1.34 6.16 -12.77
CA VAL A 63 1.60 5.35 -13.96
C VAL A 63 0.34 4.61 -14.39
N ALA A 64 0.32 4.19 -15.67
CA ALA A 64 -0.85 3.53 -16.23
C ALA A 64 -0.94 2.04 -15.85
N ARG A 65 0.19 1.41 -15.53
CA ARG A 65 0.25 -0.01 -15.21
C ARG A 65 1.14 -0.27 -14.01
N PRO A 66 0.73 -1.17 -13.10
CA PRO A 66 1.56 -1.48 -11.95
C PRO A 66 2.66 -2.48 -12.30
N ARG A 67 3.72 -2.42 -11.52
CA ARG A 67 4.82 -3.40 -11.51
C ARG A 67 5.19 -3.69 -10.06
N ASP A 68 6.04 -4.67 -9.83
CA ASP A 68 6.48 -4.99 -8.47
C ASP A 68 7.03 -3.73 -7.79
N GLY A 69 6.48 -3.41 -6.61
CA GLY A 69 6.87 -2.22 -5.86
C GLY A 69 5.98 -0.99 -6.10
N THR A 70 5.07 -1.05 -7.06
CA THR A 70 4.12 0.04 -7.27
C THR A 70 3.16 0.13 -6.07
N ILE A 71 2.97 1.35 -5.55
CA ILE A 71 1.97 1.61 -4.52
C ILE A 71 0.61 1.71 -5.19
N ILE A 72 -0.35 0.98 -4.67
CA ILE A 72 -1.73 0.99 -5.17
C ILE A 72 -2.55 1.89 -4.27
N LEU A 73 -3.02 3.00 -4.83
CA LEU A 73 -3.88 3.96 -4.12
C LEU A 73 -5.33 3.61 -4.42
N MET A 74 -6.10 3.34 -3.39
CA MET A 74 -7.48 2.91 -3.51
C MET A 74 -8.40 3.86 -2.77
N MET A 75 -9.61 4.05 -3.29
CA MET A 75 -10.64 4.84 -2.61
C MET A 75 -11.88 3.97 -2.43
N THR A 76 -12.35 3.88 -1.18
CA THR A 76 -13.55 3.12 -0.85
C THR A 76 -14.80 3.82 -1.39
N LEU A 77 -15.93 3.10 -1.37
CA LEU A 77 -17.21 3.65 -1.81
C LEU A 77 -17.66 4.85 -0.96
N ASP A 78 -17.24 4.90 0.30
CA ASP A 78 -17.53 6.01 1.21
C ASP A 78 -16.40 7.04 1.27
N ASN A 79 -15.56 7.10 0.24
CA ASN A 79 -14.51 8.12 0.03
C ASN A 79 -13.35 8.05 1.02
N ARG A 80 -13.08 6.90 1.60
CA ARG A 80 -11.88 6.71 2.43
C ARG A 80 -10.72 6.19 1.60
N HIS A 81 -9.52 6.62 1.95
CA HIS A 81 -8.29 6.18 1.28
C HIS A 81 -7.80 4.85 1.85
N HIS A 82 -7.20 4.05 0.96
CA HIS A 82 -6.60 2.78 1.31
C HIS A 82 -5.40 2.56 0.41
N VAL A 83 -4.39 1.86 0.89
CA VAL A 83 -3.17 1.60 0.11
C VAL A 83 -2.79 0.13 0.17
N GLY A 84 -2.12 -0.31 -0.88
CA GLY A 84 -1.52 -1.63 -0.96
C GLY A 84 -0.26 -1.59 -1.78
N LEU A 85 0.41 -2.73 -1.88
CA LEU A 85 1.66 -2.88 -2.60
C LEU A 85 1.51 -3.96 -3.67
N TYR A 86 1.90 -3.63 -4.89
CA TYR A 86 1.86 -4.59 -6.00
C TYR A 86 3.07 -5.52 -5.94
N TYR A 87 2.81 -6.82 -5.99
CA TYR A 87 3.85 -7.83 -5.97
C TYR A 87 3.37 -9.10 -6.66
N CYS A 88 4.17 -9.60 -7.60
CA CYS A 88 3.90 -10.88 -8.30
C CYS A 88 2.48 -10.97 -8.89
N GLY A 89 2.02 -9.88 -9.50
CA GLY A 89 0.73 -9.86 -10.18
C GLY A 89 -0.48 -9.65 -9.27
N ARG A 90 -0.26 -9.39 -7.98
CA ARG A 90 -1.34 -9.19 -7.01
C ARG A 90 -1.05 -8.01 -6.11
N ILE A 91 -2.05 -7.60 -5.36
CA ILE A 91 -1.95 -6.48 -4.43
C ILE A 91 -2.02 -7.01 -3.00
N LEU A 92 -0.97 -6.72 -2.22
CA LEU A 92 -0.95 -7.02 -0.80
C LEU A 92 -1.45 -5.79 -0.05
N HIS A 93 -2.50 -5.97 0.74
CA HIS A 93 -3.05 -4.88 1.56
C HIS A 93 -3.66 -5.42 2.84
N LEU A 94 -3.84 -4.55 3.83
CA LEU A 94 -4.38 -4.94 5.13
C LEU A 94 -5.84 -4.52 5.25
N SER A 95 -6.74 -5.49 5.23
CA SER A 95 -8.15 -5.26 5.53
C SER A 95 -8.39 -5.36 7.04
N GLU A 96 -9.59 -5.00 7.47
CA GLU A 96 -9.95 -5.13 8.90
C GLU A 96 -9.90 -6.58 9.39
N SER A 97 -10.06 -7.53 8.50
CA SER A 97 -9.99 -8.97 8.83
C SER A 97 -8.59 -9.56 8.67
N GLY A 98 -7.60 -8.74 8.29
CA GLY A 98 -6.21 -9.18 8.15
C GLY A 98 -5.65 -8.95 6.76
N PRO A 99 -4.39 -9.39 6.51
CA PRO A 99 -3.76 -9.22 5.20
C PRO A 99 -4.49 -9.99 4.11
N ARG A 100 -4.57 -9.36 2.95
CA ARG A 100 -5.16 -9.96 1.74
C ARG A 100 -4.19 -9.80 0.58
N PHE A 101 -4.17 -10.78 -0.31
CA PHE A 101 -3.30 -10.78 -1.49
C PHE A 101 -4.18 -11.07 -2.71
N GLU A 102 -4.69 -10.01 -3.33
CA GLU A 102 -5.75 -10.09 -4.32
C GLU A 102 -5.29 -9.62 -5.70
N THR A 103 -5.94 -10.14 -6.73
CA THR A 103 -5.70 -9.66 -8.11
C THR A 103 -6.19 -8.21 -8.26
N LEU A 104 -5.62 -7.50 -9.24
CA LEU A 104 -6.07 -6.15 -9.56
C LEU A 104 -7.56 -6.13 -9.96
N ARG A 105 -8.01 -7.16 -10.65
CA ARG A 105 -9.42 -7.29 -11.03
C ARG A 105 -10.34 -7.32 -9.81
N SER A 106 -9.95 -8.09 -8.78
CA SER A 106 -10.69 -8.13 -7.52
C SER A 106 -10.72 -6.77 -6.84
N ILE A 107 -9.59 -6.09 -6.80
CA ILE A 107 -9.46 -4.76 -6.19
C ILE A 107 -10.38 -3.75 -6.93
N LYS A 108 -10.38 -3.75 -8.25
CA LYS A 108 -11.20 -2.82 -9.03
C LYS A 108 -12.71 -2.99 -8.83
N ARG A 109 -13.12 -4.18 -8.40
CA ARG A 109 -14.54 -4.44 -8.07
C ARG A 109 -14.96 -3.87 -6.71
N GLN A 110 -14.00 -3.74 -5.78
CA GLN A 110 -14.26 -3.35 -4.40
C GLN A 110 -14.13 -1.86 -4.15
N TYR A 111 -13.31 -1.17 -4.95
CA TYR A 111 -12.98 0.23 -4.74
C TYR A 111 -13.43 1.07 -5.91
N LYS A 112 -13.92 2.29 -5.62
CA LYS A 112 -14.44 3.15 -6.68
C LYS A 112 -13.35 3.82 -7.51
N LYS A 113 -12.14 3.94 -6.95
CA LYS A 113 -10.97 4.45 -7.69
C LYS A 113 -9.75 3.64 -7.31
N VAL A 114 -8.92 3.36 -8.32
CA VAL A 114 -7.64 2.67 -8.15
C VAL A 114 -6.60 3.38 -9.00
N ARG A 115 -5.50 3.79 -8.40
CA ARG A 115 -4.40 4.45 -9.09
C ARG A 115 -3.10 3.78 -8.73
N PHE A 116 -2.11 3.90 -9.63
CA PHE A 116 -0.79 3.28 -9.50
C PHE A 116 0.26 4.35 -9.37
N TYR A 117 1.11 4.25 -8.36
CA TYR A 117 2.10 5.25 -8.04
C TYR A 117 3.48 4.59 -7.89
N ASP A 118 4.42 4.98 -8.77
CA ASP A 118 5.80 4.50 -8.72
C ASP A 118 6.68 5.53 -8.02
N VAL A 119 7.45 5.08 -7.02
CA VAL A 119 8.38 5.93 -6.28
C VAL A 119 9.64 6.14 -7.13
N LYS A 120 10.08 7.41 -7.27
CA LYS A 120 11.18 7.78 -8.17
C LYS A 120 12.48 7.05 -7.90
N ASN A 121 12.87 6.93 -6.65
CA ASN A 121 14.16 6.35 -6.29
C ASN A 121 14.08 4.85 -6.01
N PHE A 122 12.94 4.24 -6.25
CA PHE A 122 12.77 2.81 -6.11
C PHE A 122 13.03 2.14 -7.45
N SER A 123 13.93 1.16 -7.45
CA SER A 123 14.27 0.39 -8.66
C SER A 123 14.29 -1.09 -8.33
N GLN A 124 13.66 -1.86 -9.18
CA GLN A 124 13.65 -3.31 -9.15
C GLN A 124 14.77 -3.88 -10.02
#